data_0cc627e2df4a0091ebf1e4d2e6babce5
#
_entry.id   0cc627e2df4a0091ebf1e4d2e6babce5
#
_cell.length_a   1.000
_cell.length_b   1.000
_cell.length_c   1.000
_cell.angle_alpha   90.00
_cell.angle_beta   90.00
_cell.angle_gamma   90.00
#
_symmetry.space_group_name_H-M   'P 1'
#
loop_
_entity.id
_entity.type
_entity.pdbx_description
1 polymer ?
#
loop_
_entity_poly.entity_id
_entity_poly.type
_entity_poly.pdbx_seq_one_letter_code
_entity_poly.pdbx_strand_id
1 'polypeptide(L)'
;MPADLQSIADPRLILLAWAAGLALVAGVVSLSRIVGPGFSWLTAGVSALVGLPAVFAEGEWWARAALLALVLGALWARNKALAGVVFLVAGTAYLVEAILFSGALSAVTATLALGGVTGEMVLGHWYLVDPRLPRLALRNLALVGIGGLAAEAGLQVALGVGVTGGALAFWVLVVTSIALMTAVVGALRYPAYSGVMAATGLSYLALLTTLGAVFVGRALVAGLGPFDLT
;
A
#
# COMPACT_ATOMS: atom_id res chain seq x y z
N MET A 1 14.88 -21.80 13.87
CA MET A 1 14.62 -20.45 13.37
C MET A 1 13.77 -19.75 14.42
N PRO A 2 14.06 -18.54 14.88
CA PRO A 2 13.21 -17.86 15.84
C PRO A 2 11.81 -17.68 15.21
N ALA A 3 10.77 -17.95 16.00
CA ALA A 3 9.37 -17.84 15.54
C ALA A 3 9.05 -16.46 14.91
N ASP A 4 9.75 -15.43 15.39
CA ASP A 4 9.57 -14.04 14.96
C ASP A 4 9.95 -13.78 13.49
N LEU A 5 10.91 -14.53 12.91
CA LEU A 5 11.29 -14.34 11.50
C LEU A 5 10.32 -15.00 10.52
N GLN A 6 9.63 -16.07 10.93
CA GLN A 6 8.61 -16.71 10.10
C GLN A 6 7.36 -15.82 9.94
N SER A 7 7.00 -15.07 10.99
CA SER A 7 5.87 -14.16 10.95
C SER A 7 6.06 -12.99 9.95
N ILE A 8 7.30 -12.55 9.75
CA ILE A 8 7.64 -11.47 8.82
C ILE A 8 7.37 -11.86 7.36
N ALA A 9 7.51 -13.15 7.01
CA ALA A 9 7.29 -13.65 5.65
C ALA A 9 5.85 -14.13 5.39
N ASP A 10 4.97 -14.08 6.39
CA ASP A 10 3.59 -14.49 6.20
C ASP A 10 2.90 -13.57 5.18
N PRO A 11 2.30 -14.11 4.09
CA PRO A 11 1.57 -13.33 3.10
C PRO A 11 0.46 -12.48 3.71
N ARG A 12 -0.11 -12.87 4.85
CA ARG A 12 -1.13 -12.09 5.58
C ARG A 12 -0.63 -10.72 5.99
N LEU A 13 0.65 -10.61 6.39
CA LEU A 13 1.26 -9.31 6.70
C LEU A 13 1.17 -8.35 5.51
N ILE A 14 1.52 -8.83 4.33
CA ILE A 14 1.52 -8.01 3.11
C ILE A 14 0.11 -7.54 2.79
N LEU A 15 -0.86 -8.45 2.91
CA LEU A 15 -2.27 -8.13 2.68
C LEU A 15 -2.83 -7.17 3.74
N LEU A 16 -2.50 -7.36 5.02
CA LEU A 16 -2.88 -6.43 6.09
C LEU A 16 -2.27 -5.05 5.89
N ALA A 17 -0.97 -4.96 5.60
CA ALA A 17 -0.29 -3.69 5.35
C ALA A 17 -0.86 -2.98 4.11
N TRP A 18 -1.17 -3.73 3.05
CA TRP A 18 -1.78 -3.20 1.84
C TRP A 18 -3.21 -2.70 2.09
N ALA A 19 -4.04 -3.48 2.77
CA ALA A 19 -5.39 -3.09 3.16
C ALA A 19 -5.37 -1.85 4.08
N ALA A 20 -4.44 -1.81 5.05
CA ALA A 20 -4.23 -0.67 5.92
C ALA A 20 -3.91 0.59 5.11
N GLY A 21 -2.93 0.51 4.21
CA GLY A 21 -2.52 1.62 3.36
C GLY A 21 -3.67 2.17 2.51
N LEU A 22 -4.44 1.28 1.86
CA LEU A 22 -5.61 1.68 1.07
C LEU A 22 -6.70 2.35 1.92
N ALA A 23 -7.01 1.81 3.09
CA ALA A 23 -8.01 2.38 3.99
C ALA A 23 -7.57 3.76 4.52
N LEU A 24 -6.28 3.92 4.88
CA LEU A 24 -5.72 5.20 5.29
C LEU A 24 -5.79 6.24 4.17
N VAL A 25 -5.43 5.86 2.93
CA VAL A 25 -5.56 6.73 1.76
C VAL A 25 -7.02 7.10 1.52
N ALA A 26 -7.95 6.14 1.57
CA ALA A 26 -9.39 6.42 1.44
C ALA A 26 -9.85 7.44 2.50
N GLY A 27 -9.37 7.31 3.74
CA GLY A 27 -9.66 8.23 4.83
C GLY A 27 -9.17 9.64 4.55
N VAL A 28 -7.89 9.81 4.25
CA VAL A 28 -7.27 11.12 3.98
C VAL A 28 -7.90 11.79 2.76
N VAL A 29 -8.11 11.05 1.67
CA VAL A 29 -8.70 11.59 0.44
C VAL A 29 -10.17 11.96 0.63
N SER A 30 -10.93 11.19 1.42
CA SER A 30 -12.33 11.52 1.75
C SER A 30 -12.42 12.78 2.63
N LEU A 31 -11.54 12.92 3.64
CA LEU A 31 -11.47 14.13 4.49
C LEU A 31 -11.09 15.38 3.71
N SER A 32 -10.23 15.26 2.70
CA SER A 32 -9.87 16.39 1.82
C SER A 32 -11.02 16.85 0.91
N ARG A 33 -12.12 16.09 0.85
CA ARG A 33 -13.36 16.40 0.12
C ARG A 33 -13.19 16.56 -1.39
N ILE A 34 -12.06 16.14 -1.95
CA ILE A 34 -11.75 16.27 -3.38
C ILE A 34 -12.43 15.21 -4.26
N VAL A 35 -12.90 14.11 -3.67
CA VAL A 35 -13.52 12.99 -4.39
C VAL A 35 -15.00 12.84 -4.10
N GLY A 36 -15.71 12.18 -5.01
CA GLY A 36 -17.10 11.77 -4.82
C GLY A 36 -17.22 10.44 -4.04
N PRO A 37 -18.46 10.07 -3.62
CA PRO A 37 -18.69 8.84 -2.84
C PRO A 37 -18.29 7.55 -3.59
N GLY A 38 -18.29 7.57 -4.91
CA GLY A 38 -17.85 6.43 -5.73
C GLY A 38 -16.40 6.04 -5.51
N PHE A 39 -15.51 7.01 -5.32
CA PHE A 39 -14.11 6.74 -4.93
C PHE A 39 -14.04 6.01 -3.58
N SER A 40 -14.80 6.50 -2.61
CA SER A 40 -14.85 5.89 -1.27
C SER A 40 -15.35 4.45 -1.32
N TRP A 41 -16.37 4.16 -2.11
CA TRP A 41 -16.89 2.79 -2.30
C TRP A 41 -15.86 1.88 -2.98
N LEU A 42 -15.23 2.37 -4.05
CA LEU A 42 -14.20 1.61 -4.76
C LEU A 42 -13.04 1.25 -3.83
N THR A 43 -12.48 2.26 -3.13
CA THR A 43 -11.30 2.07 -2.28
C THR A 43 -11.61 1.19 -1.07
N ALA A 44 -12.79 1.38 -0.44
CA ALA A 44 -13.25 0.52 0.64
C ALA A 44 -13.44 -0.93 0.18
N GLY A 45 -14.03 -1.13 -1.00
CA GLY A 45 -14.22 -2.46 -1.58
C GLY A 45 -12.90 -3.16 -1.88
N VAL A 46 -11.93 -2.47 -2.47
CA VAL A 46 -10.59 -3.03 -2.73
C VAL A 46 -9.84 -3.32 -1.43
N SER A 47 -9.87 -2.39 -0.46
CA SER A 47 -9.25 -2.60 0.85
C SER A 47 -9.88 -3.79 1.59
N ALA A 48 -11.21 -3.92 1.55
CA ALA A 48 -11.91 -5.06 2.15
C ALA A 48 -11.52 -6.39 1.47
N LEU A 49 -11.48 -6.41 0.14
CA LEU A 49 -11.10 -7.62 -0.63
C LEU A 49 -9.68 -8.07 -0.29
N VAL A 50 -8.73 -7.12 -0.24
CA VAL A 50 -7.33 -7.39 0.08
C VAL A 50 -7.16 -7.85 1.53
N GLY A 51 -7.89 -7.23 2.48
CA GLY A 51 -7.83 -7.59 3.90
C GLY A 51 -8.63 -8.84 4.27
N LEU A 52 -9.52 -9.33 3.38
CA LEU A 52 -10.45 -10.43 3.67
C LEU A 52 -9.75 -11.71 4.15
N PRO A 53 -8.63 -12.17 3.57
CA PRO A 53 -7.96 -13.38 4.05
C PRO A 53 -7.53 -13.32 5.51
N ALA A 54 -7.14 -12.13 6.01
CA ALA A 54 -6.77 -11.94 7.41
C ALA A 54 -7.97 -12.04 8.35
N VAL A 55 -9.17 -11.66 7.90
CA VAL A 55 -10.40 -11.69 8.73
C VAL A 55 -10.81 -13.11 9.15
N PHE A 56 -10.49 -14.10 8.31
CA PHE A 56 -10.83 -15.51 8.56
C PHE A 56 -9.78 -16.24 9.39
N ALA A 57 -8.63 -15.63 9.68
CA ALA A 57 -7.65 -16.23 10.55
C ALA A 57 -8.10 -16.17 12.02
N GLU A 58 -7.64 -17.12 12.82
CA GLU A 58 -8.02 -17.19 14.24
C GLU A 58 -7.38 -16.06 15.04
N GLY A 59 -8.14 -15.44 15.94
CA GLY A 59 -7.65 -14.44 16.88
C GLY A 59 -7.52 -13.01 16.35
N GLU A 60 -7.79 -12.75 15.07
CA GLU A 60 -7.54 -11.46 14.43
C GLU A 60 -8.72 -10.47 14.57
N TRP A 61 -8.91 -9.96 15.76
CA TRP A 61 -10.02 -9.04 16.09
C TRP A 61 -9.92 -7.69 15.38
N TRP A 62 -8.70 -7.16 15.23
CA TRP A 62 -8.47 -5.87 14.60
C TRP A 62 -8.80 -5.91 13.10
N ALA A 63 -8.48 -7.01 12.42
CA ALA A 63 -8.85 -7.20 11.01
C ALA A 63 -10.38 -7.25 10.82
N ARG A 64 -11.10 -7.90 11.73
CA ARG A 64 -12.58 -7.94 11.73
C ARG A 64 -13.17 -6.56 12.02
N ALA A 65 -12.63 -5.85 13.02
CA ALA A 65 -13.03 -4.48 13.32
C ALA A 65 -12.77 -3.53 12.14
N ALA A 66 -11.64 -3.68 11.46
CA ALA A 66 -11.31 -2.91 10.26
C ALA A 66 -12.31 -3.18 9.13
N LEU A 67 -12.66 -4.44 8.85
CA LEU A 67 -13.65 -4.77 7.84
C LEU A 67 -15.02 -4.15 8.16
N LEU A 68 -15.47 -4.25 9.41
CA LEU A 68 -16.71 -3.61 9.85
C LEU A 68 -16.65 -2.09 9.64
N ALA A 69 -15.55 -1.46 10.01
CA ALA A 69 -15.36 -0.03 9.80
C ALA A 69 -15.36 0.35 8.31
N LEU A 70 -14.76 -0.46 7.42
CA LEU A 70 -14.83 -0.23 5.97
C LEU A 70 -16.28 -0.27 5.46
N VAL A 71 -17.07 -1.24 5.89
CA VAL A 71 -18.49 -1.34 5.54
C VAL A 71 -19.26 -0.12 6.02
N LEU A 72 -19.08 0.28 7.28
CA LEU A 72 -19.72 1.47 7.83
C LEU A 72 -19.30 2.75 7.10
N GLY A 73 -17.99 2.91 6.81
CA GLY A 73 -17.48 4.04 6.02
C GLY A 73 -18.07 4.10 4.62
N ALA A 74 -18.25 2.94 3.97
CA ALA A 74 -18.89 2.85 2.67
C ALA A 74 -20.39 3.25 2.73
N LEU A 75 -21.11 2.81 3.76
CA LEU A 75 -22.51 3.21 3.97
C LEU A 75 -22.66 4.72 4.16
N TRP A 76 -21.69 5.36 4.84
CA TRP A 76 -21.67 6.80 5.05
C TRP A 76 -20.86 7.59 4.02
N ALA A 77 -20.49 7.01 2.88
CA ALA A 77 -19.65 7.63 1.86
C ALA A 77 -20.16 9.01 1.36
N ARG A 78 -21.47 9.27 1.47
CA ARG A 78 -22.07 10.58 1.15
C ARG A 78 -21.67 11.66 2.16
N ASN A 79 -21.45 11.32 3.43
CA ASN A 79 -20.86 12.20 4.43
C ASN A 79 -19.34 12.01 4.46
N LYS A 80 -18.64 12.77 3.61
CA LYS A 80 -17.19 12.63 3.39
C LYS A 80 -16.37 12.74 4.69
N ALA A 81 -16.78 13.59 5.62
CA ALA A 81 -16.07 13.76 6.89
C ALA A 81 -16.19 12.52 7.77
N LEU A 82 -17.42 12.00 7.93
CA LEU A 82 -17.67 10.80 8.73
C LEU A 82 -17.01 9.57 8.08
N ALA A 83 -17.23 9.37 6.78
CA ALA A 83 -16.61 8.28 6.04
C ALA A 83 -15.07 8.32 6.14
N GLY A 84 -14.49 9.52 6.00
CA GLY A 84 -13.04 9.69 6.11
C GLY A 84 -12.49 9.29 7.48
N VAL A 85 -13.14 9.71 8.57
CA VAL A 85 -12.76 9.30 9.94
C VAL A 85 -12.89 7.77 10.10
N VAL A 86 -13.99 7.19 9.64
CA VAL A 86 -14.24 5.75 9.77
C VAL A 86 -13.23 4.93 8.96
N PHE A 87 -12.83 5.40 7.76
CA PHE A 87 -11.76 4.76 6.98
C PHE A 87 -10.39 4.88 7.64
N LEU A 88 -10.08 6.01 8.31
CA LEU A 88 -8.85 6.10 9.10
C LEU A 88 -8.86 5.11 10.26
N VAL A 89 -9.99 4.93 10.94
CA VAL A 89 -10.14 3.92 12.00
C VAL A 89 -9.92 2.51 11.42
N ALA A 90 -10.50 2.21 10.26
CA ALA A 90 -10.31 0.93 9.58
C ALA A 90 -8.84 0.67 9.23
N GLY A 91 -8.18 1.66 8.62
CA GLY A 91 -6.77 1.56 8.25
C GLY A 91 -5.85 1.41 9.46
N THR A 92 -6.15 2.14 10.55
CA THR A 92 -5.42 2.00 11.82
C THR A 92 -5.61 0.62 12.43
N ALA A 93 -6.82 0.06 12.38
CA ALA A 93 -7.08 -1.28 12.91
C ALA A 93 -6.31 -2.36 12.13
N TYR A 94 -6.31 -2.31 10.79
CA TYR A 94 -5.47 -3.21 9.98
C TYR A 94 -3.98 -3.03 10.27
N LEU A 95 -3.52 -1.78 10.45
CA LEU A 95 -2.11 -1.50 10.77
C LEU A 95 -1.74 -2.05 12.14
N VAL A 96 -2.62 -1.89 13.15
CA VAL A 96 -2.40 -2.47 14.49
C VAL A 96 -2.27 -3.98 14.40
N GLU A 97 -3.15 -4.66 13.67
CA GLU A 97 -3.05 -6.11 13.44
C GLU A 97 -1.70 -6.47 12.81
N ALA A 98 -1.30 -5.76 11.74
CA ALA A 98 -0.02 -5.99 11.10
C ALA A 98 1.18 -5.76 12.04
N ILE A 99 1.12 -4.75 12.91
CA ILE A 99 2.15 -4.46 13.92
C ILE A 99 2.26 -5.57 14.96
N LEU A 100 1.13 -6.03 15.47
CA LEU A 100 1.07 -7.12 16.45
C LEU A 100 1.61 -8.42 15.88
N PHE A 101 1.42 -8.61 14.56
CA PHE A 101 1.83 -9.81 13.86
C PHE A 101 3.33 -9.83 13.52
N SER A 102 3.92 -8.70 13.08
CA SER A 102 5.25 -8.66 12.47
C SER A 102 6.19 -7.56 12.99
N GLY A 103 5.72 -6.79 13.95
CA GLY A 103 6.46 -5.64 14.49
C GLY A 103 6.21 -4.33 13.71
N ALA A 104 6.38 -3.22 14.44
CA ALA A 104 5.97 -1.90 13.98
C ALA A 104 6.70 -1.45 12.69
N LEU A 105 8.02 -1.62 12.63
CA LEU A 105 8.82 -1.12 11.51
C LEU A 105 8.45 -1.83 10.21
N SER A 106 8.32 -3.15 10.27
CA SER A 106 7.92 -4.01 9.16
C SER A 106 6.52 -3.66 8.62
N ALA A 107 5.55 -3.51 9.51
CA ALA A 107 4.18 -3.17 9.13
C ALA A 107 4.08 -1.76 8.51
N VAL A 108 4.74 -0.77 9.13
CA VAL A 108 4.66 0.63 8.69
C VAL A 108 5.33 0.83 7.33
N THR A 109 6.54 0.27 7.10
CA THR A 109 7.23 0.44 5.81
C THR A 109 6.43 -0.16 4.67
N ALA A 110 5.90 -1.37 4.83
CA ALA A 110 5.03 -2.01 3.83
C ALA A 110 3.73 -1.23 3.61
N THR A 111 3.09 -0.72 4.68
CA THR A 111 1.86 0.09 4.59
C THR A 111 2.09 1.36 3.78
N LEU A 112 3.19 2.07 4.02
CA LEU A 112 3.53 3.29 3.28
C LEU A 112 3.86 2.99 1.81
N ALA A 113 4.65 1.95 1.54
CA ALA A 113 5.01 1.57 0.18
C ALA A 113 3.78 1.15 -0.62
N LEU A 114 3.04 0.15 -0.14
CA LEU A 114 1.87 -0.39 -0.85
C LEU A 114 0.72 0.60 -0.89
N GLY A 115 0.43 1.29 0.23
CA GLY A 115 -0.64 2.27 0.33
C GLY A 115 -0.39 3.50 -0.53
N GLY A 116 0.84 4.03 -0.53
CA GLY A 116 1.21 5.19 -1.34
C GLY A 116 1.12 4.91 -2.84
N VAL A 117 1.71 3.80 -3.29
CA VAL A 117 1.70 3.41 -4.71
C VAL A 117 0.29 3.06 -5.18
N THR A 118 -0.44 2.23 -4.44
CA THR A 118 -1.81 1.84 -4.83
C THR A 118 -2.77 3.02 -4.71
N GLY A 119 -2.60 3.86 -3.68
CA GLY A 119 -3.42 5.04 -3.49
C GLY A 119 -3.28 6.04 -4.63
N GLU A 120 -2.05 6.27 -5.12
CA GLU A 120 -1.79 7.08 -6.30
C GLU A 120 -2.45 6.47 -7.53
N MET A 121 -2.27 5.17 -7.76
CA MET A 121 -2.88 4.45 -8.88
C MET A 121 -4.41 4.57 -8.88
N VAL A 122 -5.07 4.31 -7.75
CA VAL A 122 -6.54 4.37 -7.64
C VAL A 122 -7.05 5.79 -7.81
N LEU A 123 -6.38 6.78 -7.21
CA LEU A 123 -6.75 8.19 -7.37
C LEU A 123 -6.49 8.69 -8.80
N GLY A 124 -5.39 8.25 -9.43
CA GLY A 124 -5.08 8.51 -10.84
C GLY A 124 -6.13 7.93 -11.77
N HIS A 125 -6.57 6.70 -11.52
CA HIS A 125 -7.69 6.10 -12.25
C HIS A 125 -8.99 6.91 -12.07
N TRP A 126 -9.26 7.36 -10.83
CA TRP A 126 -10.41 8.22 -10.55
C TRP A 126 -10.34 9.59 -11.24
N TYR A 127 -9.12 10.13 -11.43
CA TYR A 127 -8.91 11.35 -12.21
C TYR A 127 -9.39 11.21 -13.66
N LEU A 128 -9.36 10.01 -14.23
CA LEU A 128 -9.89 9.77 -15.58
C LEU A 128 -11.41 9.92 -15.64
N VAL A 129 -12.09 9.74 -14.50
CA VAL A 129 -13.55 9.94 -14.36
C VAL A 129 -13.87 11.40 -14.00
N ASP A 130 -13.07 12.04 -13.14
CA ASP A 130 -13.22 13.45 -12.75
C ASP A 130 -11.91 14.22 -12.93
N PRO A 131 -11.68 14.83 -14.10
CA PRO A 131 -10.43 15.55 -14.42
C PRO A 131 -10.17 16.83 -13.60
N ARG A 132 -11.12 17.21 -12.71
CA ARG A 132 -10.98 18.39 -11.84
C ARG A 132 -10.20 18.13 -10.57
N LEU A 133 -9.80 16.89 -10.33
CA LEU A 133 -9.02 16.54 -9.16
C LEU A 133 -7.67 17.27 -9.12
N PRO A 134 -7.21 17.71 -7.94
CA PRO A 134 -5.93 18.38 -7.82
C PRO A 134 -4.78 17.38 -7.99
N ARG A 135 -3.88 17.63 -8.96
CA ARG A 135 -2.70 16.80 -9.20
C ARG A 135 -1.75 16.73 -8.00
N LEU A 136 -1.85 17.71 -7.09
CA LEU A 136 -1.07 17.71 -5.86
C LEU A 136 -1.35 16.48 -4.99
N ALA A 137 -2.62 16.02 -4.94
CA ALA A 137 -2.97 14.82 -4.19
C ALA A 137 -2.30 13.57 -4.77
N LEU A 138 -2.29 13.40 -6.10
CA LEU A 138 -1.59 12.33 -6.80
C LEU A 138 -0.08 12.37 -6.50
N ARG A 139 0.52 13.55 -6.64
CA ARG A 139 1.95 13.75 -6.37
C ARG A 139 2.32 13.41 -4.94
N ASN A 140 1.50 13.82 -3.96
CA ASN A 140 1.76 13.52 -2.54
C ASN A 140 1.70 12.02 -2.27
N LEU A 141 0.74 11.29 -2.85
CA LEU A 141 0.66 9.84 -2.73
C LEU A 141 1.86 9.15 -3.40
N ALA A 142 2.29 9.63 -4.56
CA ALA A 142 3.50 9.13 -5.22
C ALA A 142 4.75 9.31 -4.33
N LEU A 143 4.89 10.46 -3.68
CA LEU A 143 6.00 10.72 -2.76
C LEU A 143 5.93 9.86 -1.49
N VAL A 144 4.73 9.59 -0.97
CA VAL A 144 4.54 8.63 0.14
C VAL A 144 4.98 7.23 -0.29
N GLY A 145 4.59 6.79 -1.49
CA GLY A 145 5.03 5.51 -2.05
C GLY A 145 6.55 5.41 -2.19
N ILE A 146 7.21 6.44 -2.73
CA ILE A 146 8.68 6.50 -2.82
C ILE A 146 9.32 6.44 -1.44
N GLY A 147 8.82 7.22 -0.48
CA GLY A 147 9.31 7.21 0.91
C GLY A 147 9.14 5.86 1.58
N GLY A 148 8.00 5.20 1.38
CA GLY A 148 7.73 3.85 1.86
C GLY A 148 8.67 2.80 1.25
N LEU A 149 8.93 2.86 -0.06
CA LEU A 149 9.88 1.99 -0.75
C LEU A 149 11.32 2.20 -0.26
N ALA A 150 11.73 3.45 -0.05
CA ALA A 150 13.04 3.76 0.49
C ALA A 150 13.19 3.26 1.95
N ALA A 151 12.13 3.40 2.76
CA ALA A 151 12.11 2.87 4.12
C ALA A 151 12.15 1.33 4.13
N GLU A 152 11.44 0.67 3.21
CA GLU A 152 11.48 -0.78 3.02
C GLU A 152 12.88 -1.24 2.63
N ALA A 153 13.54 -0.54 1.69
CA ALA A 153 14.93 -0.82 1.32
C ALA A 153 15.88 -0.65 2.52
N GLY A 154 15.72 0.42 3.28
CA GLY A 154 16.51 0.67 4.49
C GLY A 154 16.32 -0.42 5.56
N LEU A 155 15.08 -0.88 5.73
CA LEU A 155 14.78 -2.00 6.63
C LEU A 155 15.49 -3.28 6.21
N GLN A 156 15.49 -3.61 4.91
CA GLN A 156 16.15 -4.81 4.40
C GLN A 156 17.68 -4.75 4.59
N VAL A 157 18.28 -3.57 4.41
CA VAL A 157 19.70 -3.34 4.73
C VAL A 157 19.96 -3.58 6.22
N ALA A 158 19.12 -3.02 7.09
CA ALA A 158 19.26 -3.17 8.55
C ALA A 158 19.09 -4.63 9.01
N LEU A 159 18.32 -5.43 8.26
CA LEU A 159 18.13 -6.87 8.49
C LEU A 159 19.22 -7.74 7.83
N GLY A 160 20.24 -7.13 7.21
CA GLY A 160 21.38 -7.83 6.64
C GLY A 160 21.15 -8.41 5.24
N VAL A 161 20.10 -8.00 4.54
CA VAL A 161 19.87 -8.43 3.16
C VAL A 161 20.93 -7.83 2.23
N GLY A 162 21.81 -8.68 1.70
CA GLY A 162 22.89 -8.29 0.77
C GLY A 162 22.39 -7.90 -0.62
N VAL A 163 23.33 -7.77 -1.57
CA VAL A 163 23.03 -7.44 -2.99
C VAL A 163 23.37 -8.57 -3.96
N THR A 164 23.59 -9.77 -3.44
CA THR A 164 24.01 -10.95 -4.23
C THR A 164 22.98 -12.07 -4.17
N GLY A 165 23.05 -13.00 -5.10
CA GLY A 165 22.14 -14.15 -5.13
C GLY A 165 20.66 -13.76 -5.27
N GLY A 166 19.79 -14.40 -4.49
CA GLY A 166 18.34 -14.14 -4.50
C GLY A 166 17.95 -12.72 -4.09
N ALA A 167 18.79 -12.04 -3.29
CA ALA A 167 18.57 -10.67 -2.88
C ALA A 167 18.62 -9.66 -4.04
N LEU A 168 19.30 -9.97 -5.13
CA LEU A 168 19.34 -9.13 -6.32
C LEU A 168 17.92 -8.85 -6.87
N ALA A 169 17.04 -9.85 -6.84
CA ALA A 169 15.66 -9.67 -7.29
C ALA A 169 14.92 -8.61 -6.49
N PHE A 170 15.08 -8.58 -5.16
CA PHE A 170 14.53 -7.53 -4.31
C PHE A 170 15.02 -6.16 -4.72
N TRP A 171 16.35 -6.01 -4.88
CA TRP A 171 16.95 -4.71 -5.22
C TRP A 171 16.52 -4.20 -6.60
N VAL A 172 16.46 -5.09 -7.59
CA VAL A 172 15.94 -4.74 -8.93
C VAL A 172 14.49 -4.25 -8.84
N LEU A 173 13.63 -4.95 -8.10
CA LEU A 173 12.23 -4.59 -7.95
C LEU A 173 12.05 -3.24 -7.22
N VAL A 174 12.76 -3.02 -6.12
CA VAL A 174 12.71 -1.75 -5.36
C VAL A 174 13.20 -0.58 -6.21
N VAL A 175 14.36 -0.71 -6.86
CA VAL A 175 14.90 0.35 -7.72
C VAL A 175 13.96 0.65 -8.88
N THR A 176 13.40 -0.39 -9.51
CA THR A 176 12.41 -0.23 -10.59
C THR A 176 11.16 0.48 -10.08
N SER A 177 10.63 0.10 -8.91
CA SER A 177 9.45 0.74 -8.32
C SER A 177 9.69 2.23 -8.01
N ILE A 178 10.84 2.56 -7.42
CA ILE A 178 11.22 3.96 -7.14
C ILE A 178 11.38 4.74 -8.44
N ALA A 179 12.01 4.16 -9.47
CA ALA A 179 12.18 4.80 -10.78
C ALA A 179 10.82 5.05 -11.44
N LEU A 180 9.91 4.08 -11.43
CA LEU A 180 8.55 4.22 -11.96
C LEU A 180 7.78 5.31 -11.21
N MET A 181 7.79 5.32 -9.87
CA MET A 181 7.10 6.34 -9.09
C MET A 181 7.74 7.73 -9.26
N THR A 182 9.04 7.81 -9.49
CA THR A 182 9.71 9.07 -9.86
C THR A 182 9.25 9.55 -11.25
N ALA A 183 9.10 8.63 -12.20
CA ALA A 183 8.55 8.94 -13.52
C ALA A 183 7.07 9.38 -13.42
N VAL A 184 6.27 8.79 -12.51
CA VAL A 184 4.91 9.26 -12.17
C VAL A 184 4.94 10.73 -11.73
N VAL A 185 5.80 11.08 -10.78
CA VAL A 185 5.95 12.48 -10.34
C VAL A 185 6.35 13.39 -11.49
N GLY A 186 7.22 12.92 -12.39
CA GLY A 186 7.61 13.64 -13.62
C GLY A 186 6.43 13.84 -14.58
N ALA A 187 5.68 12.79 -14.86
CA ALA A 187 4.51 12.82 -15.74
C ALA A 187 3.40 13.76 -15.21
N LEU A 188 3.19 13.81 -13.89
CA LEU A 188 2.22 14.70 -13.25
C LEU A 188 2.58 16.20 -13.38
N ARG A 189 3.83 16.54 -13.70
CA ARG A 189 4.24 17.93 -13.98
C ARG A 189 3.81 18.40 -15.37
N TYR A 190 3.57 17.46 -16.28
CA TYR A 190 3.13 17.80 -17.62
C TYR A 190 1.65 18.26 -17.59
N PRO A 191 1.33 19.48 -18.07
CA PRO A 191 0.01 20.09 -17.84
C PRO A 191 -1.15 19.41 -18.60
N ALA A 192 -0.87 18.72 -19.70
CA ALA A 192 -1.89 18.04 -20.48
C ALA A 192 -2.49 16.85 -19.74
N TYR A 193 -3.70 16.47 -20.13
CA TYR A 193 -4.41 15.29 -19.60
C TYR A 193 -3.61 13.98 -19.80
N SER A 194 -2.87 13.88 -20.91
CA SER A 194 -1.98 12.76 -21.20
C SER A 194 -0.91 12.53 -20.12
N GLY A 195 -0.49 13.59 -19.39
CA GLY A 195 0.43 13.45 -18.27
C GLY A 195 -0.14 12.61 -17.13
N VAL A 196 -1.43 12.78 -16.81
CA VAL A 196 -2.09 11.95 -15.78
C VAL A 196 -2.33 10.53 -16.29
N MET A 197 -2.71 10.37 -17.57
CA MET A 197 -2.84 9.03 -18.17
C MET A 197 -1.52 8.25 -18.10
N ALA A 198 -0.41 8.91 -18.46
CA ALA A 198 0.92 8.30 -18.36
C ALA A 198 1.28 7.97 -16.90
N ALA A 199 1.03 8.89 -15.96
CA ALA A 199 1.25 8.66 -14.54
C ALA A 199 0.48 7.43 -14.05
N THR A 200 -0.82 7.36 -14.33
CA THR A 200 -1.67 6.22 -13.95
C THR A 200 -1.17 4.91 -14.56
N GLY A 201 -0.78 4.91 -15.84
CA GLY A 201 -0.21 3.71 -16.48
C GLY A 201 1.09 3.24 -15.81
N LEU A 202 1.99 4.16 -15.47
CA LEU A 202 3.23 3.86 -14.75
C LEU A 202 2.97 3.33 -13.34
N SER A 203 1.94 3.84 -12.64
CA SER A 203 1.60 3.37 -11.28
C SER A 203 1.09 1.93 -11.26
N TYR A 204 0.43 1.43 -12.32
CA TYR A 204 0.08 0.01 -12.42
C TYR A 204 1.34 -0.87 -12.43
N LEU A 205 2.36 -0.49 -13.22
CA LEU A 205 3.64 -1.21 -13.24
C LEU A 205 4.37 -1.07 -11.90
N ALA A 206 4.35 0.12 -11.31
CA ALA A 206 4.94 0.37 -10.00
C ALA A 206 4.28 -0.49 -8.91
N LEU A 207 2.97 -0.68 -8.94
CA LEU A 207 2.27 -1.54 -7.99
C LEU A 207 2.75 -2.99 -8.09
N LEU A 208 2.86 -3.54 -9.30
CA LEU A 208 3.32 -4.92 -9.51
C LEU A 208 4.75 -5.12 -8.99
N THR A 209 5.65 -4.17 -9.30
CA THR A 209 7.04 -4.24 -8.81
C THR A 209 7.14 -3.99 -7.31
N THR A 210 6.31 -3.12 -6.73
CA THR A 210 6.25 -2.87 -5.28
C THR A 210 5.76 -4.10 -4.52
N LEU A 211 4.69 -4.75 -4.99
CA LEU A 211 4.21 -6.01 -4.41
C LEU A 211 5.29 -7.08 -4.45
N GLY A 212 5.93 -7.24 -5.60
CA GLY A 212 7.05 -8.17 -5.76
C GLY A 212 8.21 -7.85 -4.81
N ALA A 213 8.58 -6.57 -4.67
CA ALA A 213 9.66 -6.13 -3.77
C ALA A 213 9.34 -6.47 -2.32
N VAL A 214 8.15 -6.09 -1.83
CA VAL A 214 7.75 -6.35 -0.45
C VAL A 214 7.69 -7.85 -0.18
N PHE A 215 7.13 -8.64 -1.11
CA PHE A 215 7.04 -10.09 -0.97
C PHE A 215 8.44 -10.75 -0.92
N VAL A 216 9.29 -10.45 -1.90
CA VAL A 216 10.65 -11.03 -1.98
C VAL A 216 11.49 -10.59 -0.78
N GLY A 217 11.41 -9.31 -0.39
CA GLY A 217 12.12 -8.81 0.79
C GLY A 217 11.76 -9.57 2.07
N ARG A 218 10.47 -9.85 2.28
CA ARG A 218 10.01 -10.63 3.45
C ARG A 218 10.45 -12.09 3.37
N ALA A 219 10.37 -12.70 2.21
CA ALA A 219 10.82 -14.09 2.00
C ALA A 219 12.32 -14.25 2.28
N LEU A 220 13.15 -13.28 1.88
CA LEU A 220 14.59 -13.29 2.14
C LEU A 220 14.90 -13.22 3.63
N VAL A 221 14.24 -12.34 4.39
CA VAL A 221 14.44 -12.21 5.85
C VAL A 221 14.05 -13.50 6.58
N ALA A 222 13.00 -14.17 6.11
CA ALA A 222 12.58 -15.45 6.69
C ALA A 222 13.46 -16.65 6.30
N GLY A 223 14.49 -16.44 5.49
CA GLY A 223 15.31 -17.53 4.99
C GLY A 223 14.60 -18.45 3.97
N LEU A 224 13.46 -17.97 3.45
CA LEU A 224 12.71 -18.61 2.38
C LEU A 224 13.19 -18.10 1.01
N GLY A 225 14.49 -17.84 0.89
CA GLY A 225 15.07 -17.32 -0.36
C GLY A 225 14.55 -18.13 -1.54
N PRO A 226 13.98 -17.50 -2.59
CA PRO A 226 13.32 -18.23 -3.68
C PRO A 226 14.26 -19.13 -4.48
N PHE A 227 15.55 -19.16 -4.16
CA PHE A 227 16.58 -19.87 -4.92
C PHE A 227 17.75 -20.35 -4.05
N ASP A 228 17.49 -21.05 -2.94
CA ASP A 228 18.50 -21.98 -2.44
C ASP A 228 18.55 -23.17 -3.42
N LEU A 229 19.04 -22.88 -4.60
CA LEU A 229 19.56 -23.91 -5.51
C LEU A 229 21.01 -24.16 -5.08
N THR A 230 21.20 -24.98 -4.04
CA THR A 230 22.46 -25.70 -3.82
C THR A 230 22.64 -26.76 -4.86
#